data_f41c6ca467e8f06d4e81ca487df6394e
#
_entry.id   f41c6ca467e8f06d4e81ca487df6394e
#
_cell.length_a   1.000
_cell.length_b   1.000
_cell.length_c   1.000
_cell.angle_alpha   90.00
_cell.angle_beta   90.00
_cell.angle_gamma   90.00
#
_symmetry.space_group_name_H-M   'P 1'
#
loop_
_entity.id
_entity.type
_entity.pdbx_description
1 polymer ?
#
loop_
_entity_poly.entity_id
_entity_poly.type
_entity_poly.pdbx_seq_one_letter_code
_entity_poly.pdbx_strand_id
1 'polypeptide(L)'
;MATAEIGTPASTGVSAEAPARPRRLRRRRGLLGGGAALVVSGGGVVLAVTGLYGGDGKPATRAGAGTSLAAVQQGPLSSQVNQSGTLSYAAGADGSAYPVINQARGTYTWVPAAGTQVDCGETLYKVDQKPVILFCGSTPAYRNLTEGNDGKDVQALNKTLVGEGYADRSELDPDSHHFGAETAQALEKLQDKRDADVTGRLDLGQAVFLPGPLRISKAVAKNGTSAGPGRSIMEASSDRREVIVKLDASQQSEVKKGDLVQITLPDNRTTSGVISRIGTVVTSSGKNDSGTGSATLPVYITLKHPKDAGTLDQAPVQVQITTGGVKDALIVPVTALIGQAGGGYAVEVAAGEGGRTRIVPVTLGLFDDADGRVQVSGALSANDRVVVPST
;
A
#
# COMPACT_ATOMS: atom_id res chain seq x y z
N MET A 1 -63.43 45.21 -12.48
CA MET A 1 -64.17 45.30 -11.20
C MET A 1 -64.30 43.96 -10.60
N ALA A 2 -63.56 43.71 -9.56
CA ALA A 2 -63.81 42.96 -8.32
C ALA A 2 -62.46 42.59 -7.70
N THR A 3 -62.15 43.37 -6.72
CA THR A 3 -61.10 43.21 -5.73
C THR A 3 -61.48 42.05 -4.81
N ALA A 4 -60.55 41.14 -4.52
CA ALA A 4 -60.67 40.16 -3.43
C ALA A 4 -59.41 40.16 -2.61
N GLU A 5 -59.58 40.25 -1.31
CA GLU A 5 -58.69 40.63 -0.24
C GLU A 5 -57.67 39.50 0.12
N ILE A 6 -56.59 40.02 0.64
CA ILE A 6 -55.46 39.28 1.27
C ILE A 6 -55.93 38.80 2.65
N GLY A 7 -55.90 37.53 2.86
CA GLY A 7 -56.03 36.89 4.18
C GLY A 7 -54.69 36.32 4.66
N THR A 8 -54.10 36.94 5.68
CA THR A 8 -52.94 36.45 6.45
C THR A 8 -53.44 35.50 7.53
N PRO A 9 -52.88 34.30 7.68
CA PRO A 9 -53.05 33.55 8.92
C PRO A 9 -51.84 33.69 9.86
N ALA A 10 -52.18 33.74 11.11
CA ALA A 10 -51.41 34.01 12.31
C ALA A 10 -50.21 33.08 12.53
N SER A 11 -49.18 33.72 13.11
CA SER A 11 -48.02 33.08 13.69
C SER A 11 -48.41 32.31 14.97
N THR A 12 -48.15 30.98 14.96
CA THR A 12 -48.07 30.19 16.19
C THR A 12 -46.61 29.96 16.52
N GLY A 13 -46.16 30.60 17.59
CA GLY A 13 -44.83 30.44 18.16
C GLY A 13 -44.66 29.06 18.73
N VAL A 14 -43.60 28.37 18.32
CA VAL A 14 -43.07 27.18 18.98
C VAL A 14 -41.78 27.60 19.65
N SER A 15 -41.79 27.58 20.98
CA SER A 15 -40.63 27.83 21.84
C SER A 15 -39.55 26.81 21.59
N ALA A 16 -38.35 27.29 21.31
CA ALA A 16 -37.15 26.49 21.26
C ALA A 16 -36.70 26.14 22.69
N GLU A 17 -36.75 24.90 23.02
CA GLU A 17 -36.23 24.32 24.26
C GLU A 17 -34.70 24.07 24.10
N ALA A 18 -33.91 24.76 24.92
CA ALA A 18 -32.45 24.65 24.96
C ALA A 18 -32.02 23.36 25.69
N PRO A 19 -30.99 22.67 25.25
CA PRO A 19 -30.50 21.47 25.94
C PRO A 19 -29.72 21.83 27.21
N ALA A 20 -30.05 21.16 28.30
CA ALA A 20 -29.52 21.29 29.63
C ALA A 20 -28.02 20.94 29.72
N ARG A 21 -27.23 21.78 30.38
CA ARG A 21 -25.83 21.56 30.72
C ARG A 21 -25.72 20.53 31.89
N PRO A 22 -24.76 19.57 31.84
CA PRO A 22 -24.55 18.70 32.98
C PRO A 22 -23.87 19.42 34.14
N ARG A 23 -24.43 19.26 35.33
CA ARG A 23 -23.96 19.76 36.62
C ARG A 23 -22.64 19.09 37.01
N ARG A 24 -21.63 19.92 37.32
CA ARG A 24 -20.40 19.54 38.00
C ARG A 24 -20.70 19.10 39.42
N LEU A 25 -20.50 17.82 39.74
CA LEU A 25 -20.45 17.34 41.13
C LEU A 25 -19.05 17.62 41.73
N ARG A 26 -19.01 18.54 42.64
CA ARG A 26 -17.92 18.73 43.63
C ARG A 26 -17.90 17.50 44.54
N ARG A 27 -16.85 16.70 44.49
CA ARG A 27 -16.57 15.72 45.57
C ARG A 27 -15.51 16.23 46.49
N ARG A 28 -15.90 16.23 47.76
CA ARG A 28 -15.15 16.61 48.94
C ARG A 28 -13.98 15.63 49.19
N ARG A 29 -12.92 16.21 49.78
CA ARG A 29 -11.79 15.51 50.38
C ARG A 29 -12.27 14.55 51.47
N GLY A 30 -11.77 13.31 51.43
CA GLY A 30 -11.75 12.38 52.54
C GLY A 30 -10.38 11.70 52.56
N LEU A 31 -9.65 11.95 53.62
CA LEU A 31 -8.40 11.27 54.00
C LEU A 31 -8.69 9.90 54.58
N LEU A 32 -7.66 9.04 54.52
CA LEU A 32 -7.35 7.79 55.25
C LEU A 32 -7.34 6.59 54.33
N GLY A 33 -6.18 5.92 54.00
CA GLY A 33 -5.36 5.22 54.93
C GLY A 33 -5.10 3.82 54.36
N GLY A 34 -3.85 3.34 54.33
CA GLY A 34 -3.46 1.93 54.15
C GLY A 34 -3.24 1.48 52.72
N GLY A 35 -2.07 1.33 52.12
CA GLY A 35 -1.03 0.42 52.54
C GLY A 35 -1.07 -0.84 51.71
N ALA A 36 -0.23 -0.97 50.67
CA ALA A 36 0.48 -2.18 50.32
C ALA A 36 1.39 -1.91 49.09
N ALA A 37 2.63 -1.64 49.35
CA ALA A 37 3.70 -1.65 48.36
C ALA A 37 4.17 -3.10 48.20
N LEU A 38 4.14 -3.59 46.97
CA LEU A 38 4.86 -4.80 46.58
C LEU A 38 6.23 -4.38 46.03
N VAL A 39 7.22 -4.48 46.93
CA VAL A 39 8.63 -4.35 46.59
C VAL A 39 9.12 -5.67 46.06
N VAL A 40 9.57 -5.72 44.83
CA VAL A 40 10.44 -6.79 44.33
C VAL A 40 11.86 -6.37 44.56
N SER A 41 12.46 -7.02 45.51
CA SER A 41 13.86 -6.88 45.92
C SER A 41 14.80 -7.51 44.90
N GLY A 42 15.66 -6.68 44.30
CA GLY A 42 16.93 -7.12 43.73
C GLY A 42 18.05 -6.59 44.61
N GLY A 43 18.75 -7.49 45.30
CA GLY A 43 19.68 -7.18 46.37
C GLY A 43 20.91 -6.39 45.94
N GLY A 44 21.23 -5.39 46.73
CA GLY A 44 22.50 -4.71 46.74
C GLY A 44 22.75 -4.22 48.17
N VAL A 45 23.57 -4.96 48.91
CA VAL A 45 24.01 -4.61 50.25
C VAL A 45 24.98 -3.45 50.16
N VAL A 46 24.58 -2.28 50.64
CA VAL A 46 25.48 -1.16 50.90
C VAL A 46 25.90 -1.24 52.35
N LEU A 47 27.13 -1.67 52.63
CA LEU A 47 27.82 -1.50 53.91
C LEU A 47 28.55 -0.17 53.90
N ALA A 48 28.02 0.79 54.64
CA ALA A 48 28.75 2.01 54.97
C ALA A 48 29.69 1.70 56.15
N VAL A 49 30.98 1.74 55.91
CA VAL A 49 31.98 1.74 56.93
C VAL A 49 32.63 3.12 56.95
N THR A 50 32.36 3.90 57.97
CA THR A 50 33.13 5.10 58.37
C THR A 50 34.42 4.66 58.99
N GLY A 51 35.53 4.91 58.34
CA GLY A 51 36.88 4.71 58.91
C GLY A 51 37.80 5.84 58.50
N LEU A 52 38.26 6.56 59.44
CA LEU A 52 39.24 7.68 59.43
C LEU A 52 40.64 7.18 59.02
N TYR A 53 41.38 8.08 58.38
CA TYR A 53 42.86 8.20 58.20
C TYR A 53 43.56 7.47 57.05
N GLY A 54 44.02 8.30 56.12
CA GLY A 54 45.40 8.42 55.68
C GLY A 54 45.94 7.34 54.74
N GLY A 55 46.33 7.74 53.54
CA GLY A 55 47.36 7.03 52.83
C GLY A 55 47.11 6.83 51.33
N ASP A 56 47.93 7.49 50.56
CA ASP A 56 48.39 7.18 49.21
C ASP A 56 47.38 6.85 48.10
N GLY A 57 47.19 7.85 47.23
CA GLY A 57 46.48 7.74 45.98
C GLY A 57 47.04 6.68 45.04
N LYS A 58 46.41 5.54 45.00
CA LYS A 58 46.43 4.69 43.81
C LYS A 58 45.25 5.11 42.91
N PRO A 59 45.44 5.33 41.59
CA PRO A 59 44.34 5.65 40.71
C PRO A 59 43.34 4.50 40.78
N ALA A 60 42.08 4.83 41.05
CA ALA A 60 40.98 3.87 40.97
C ALA A 60 40.98 3.23 39.58
N THR A 61 41.30 1.94 39.52
CA THR A 61 41.12 1.11 38.37
C THR A 61 39.63 1.21 38.00
N ARG A 62 39.31 1.88 36.89
CA ARG A 62 37.98 1.80 36.31
C ARG A 62 37.68 0.30 36.18
N ALA A 63 36.65 -0.16 36.82
CA ALA A 63 36.07 -1.46 36.55
C ALA A 63 35.83 -1.51 35.04
N GLY A 64 36.60 -2.32 34.30
CA GLY A 64 36.49 -2.47 32.87
C GLY A 64 35.07 -2.90 32.56
N ALA A 65 34.35 -2.12 31.79
CA ALA A 65 33.15 -2.62 31.14
C ALA A 65 33.54 -3.92 30.44
N GLY A 66 32.87 -5.01 30.80
CA GLY A 66 33.16 -6.32 30.18
C GLY A 66 33.11 -6.18 28.67
N THR A 67 34.12 -6.63 27.99
CA THR A 67 34.16 -6.68 26.53
C THR A 67 34.06 -8.13 26.09
N SER A 68 33.34 -8.37 24.99
CA SER A 68 33.26 -9.65 24.33
C SER A 68 33.85 -9.57 22.91
N LEU A 69 34.04 -10.69 22.27
CA LEU A 69 34.59 -10.75 20.92
C LEU A 69 33.53 -11.23 19.94
N ALA A 70 33.33 -10.49 18.88
CA ALA A 70 32.51 -10.89 17.75
C ALA A 70 33.40 -11.21 16.54
N ALA A 71 33.08 -12.23 15.76
CA ALA A 71 33.79 -12.54 14.53
C ALA A 71 33.35 -11.65 13.38
N VAL A 72 34.30 -11.16 12.58
CA VAL A 72 34.04 -10.54 11.28
C VAL A 72 33.45 -11.60 10.36
N GLN A 73 32.23 -11.41 9.91
CA GLN A 73 31.54 -12.30 8.99
C GLN A 73 31.80 -11.86 7.55
N GLN A 74 31.87 -12.81 6.61
CA GLN A 74 31.88 -12.52 5.19
C GLN A 74 30.63 -13.13 4.57
N GLY A 75 29.84 -12.32 3.88
CA GLY A 75 28.58 -12.80 3.31
C GLY A 75 27.72 -11.70 2.73
N PRO A 76 26.50 -12.04 2.30
CA PRO A 76 25.56 -11.07 1.80
C PRO A 76 25.05 -10.17 2.94
N LEU A 77 24.96 -8.89 2.65
CA LEU A 77 24.35 -7.89 3.52
C LEU A 77 23.34 -7.08 2.70
N SER A 78 22.14 -6.90 3.22
CA SER A 78 21.11 -6.08 2.59
C SER A 78 20.52 -5.07 3.57
N SER A 79 20.27 -3.86 3.10
CA SER A 79 19.49 -2.88 3.83
C SER A 79 18.01 -3.15 3.61
N GLN A 80 17.22 -2.98 4.65
CA GLN A 80 15.78 -3.29 4.64
C GLN A 80 14.99 -2.14 5.26
N VAL A 81 13.89 -1.80 4.60
CA VAL A 81 12.93 -0.81 5.09
C VAL A 81 11.62 -1.52 5.41
N ASN A 82 11.20 -1.47 6.66
CA ASN A 82 9.96 -2.07 7.12
C ASN A 82 8.83 -1.03 7.06
N GLN A 83 7.74 -1.36 6.38
CA GLN A 83 6.59 -0.48 6.18
C GLN A 83 5.28 -1.23 6.35
N SER A 84 4.24 -0.51 6.77
CA SER A 84 2.87 -1.03 6.74
C SER A 84 2.24 -0.75 5.38
N GLY A 85 1.54 -1.73 4.83
CA GLY A 85 0.84 -1.61 3.56
C GLY A 85 -0.59 -2.12 3.61
N THR A 86 -1.31 -1.93 2.53
CA THR A 86 -2.66 -2.48 2.33
C THR A 86 -2.64 -3.36 1.08
N LEU A 87 -3.00 -4.62 1.26
CA LEU A 87 -3.25 -5.54 0.16
C LEU A 87 -4.65 -5.27 -0.39
N SER A 88 -4.74 -5.00 -1.67
CA SER A 88 -6.02 -4.75 -2.36
C SER A 88 -5.96 -5.23 -3.81
N TYR A 89 -7.02 -5.00 -4.56
CA TYR A 89 -6.99 -5.15 -6.01
C TYR A 89 -6.45 -3.88 -6.67
N ALA A 90 -5.58 -4.06 -7.66
CA ALA A 90 -5.00 -2.93 -8.39
C ALA A 90 -6.10 -2.10 -9.06
N ALA A 91 -5.95 -0.80 -8.97
CA ALA A 91 -6.89 0.18 -9.52
C ALA A 91 -6.20 1.05 -10.59
N GLY A 92 -6.64 2.27 -10.78
CA GLY A 92 -6.01 3.22 -11.68
C GLY A 92 -4.56 3.55 -11.34
N ALA A 93 -3.88 4.25 -12.22
CA ALA A 93 -2.47 4.60 -12.04
C ALA A 93 -2.20 5.43 -10.77
N ASP A 94 -3.19 6.15 -10.30
CA ASP A 94 -3.19 6.94 -9.07
C ASP A 94 -3.65 6.14 -7.83
N GLY A 95 -4.02 4.87 -8.00
CA GLY A 95 -4.57 4.01 -6.95
C GLY A 95 -6.07 4.19 -6.72
N SER A 96 -6.75 5.08 -7.47
CA SER A 96 -8.20 5.26 -7.39
C SER A 96 -8.94 4.15 -8.13
N ALA A 97 -10.13 3.80 -7.66
CA ALA A 97 -11.01 2.86 -8.36
C ALA A 97 -11.43 3.41 -9.73
N TYR A 98 -11.64 2.52 -10.70
CA TYR A 98 -12.20 2.89 -11.99
C TYR A 98 -13.68 3.24 -11.82
N PRO A 99 -14.10 4.47 -12.15
CA PRO A 99 -15.52 4.80 -12.19
C PRO A 99 -16.17 4.15 -13.42
N VAL A 100 -17.22 3.38 -13.21
CA VAL A 100 -18.05 2.87 -14.30
C VAL A 100 -19.12 3.92 -14.61
N ILE A 101 -19.00 4.57 -15.75
CA ILE A 101 -19.89 5.64 -16.18
C ILE A 101 -20.96 5.08 -17.13
N ASN A 102 -22.21 5.21 -16.74
CA ASN A 102 -23.34 4.82 -17.57
C ASN A 102 -23.60 5.84 -18.71
N GLN A 103 -23.89 5.34 -19.91
CA GLN A 103 -24.34 6.14 -21.05
C GLN A 103 -25.75 5.76 -21.53
N ALA A 104 -26.33 4.68 -20.98
CA ALA A 104 -27.68 4.24 -21.31
C ALA A 104 -28.75 5.11 -20.61
N ARG A 105 -29.97 5.12 -21.19
CA ARG A 105 -31.18 5.74 -20.61
C ARG A 105 -32.21 4.67 -20.30
N GLY A 106 -32.93 4.82 -19.17
CA GLY A 106 -33.97 3.88 -18.77
C GLY A 106 -33.94 3.62 -17.26
N THR A 107 -34.15 2.38 -16.86
CA THR A 107 -34.17 1.93 -15.48
C THR A 107 -33.13 0.82 -15.29
N TYR A 108 -32.33 0.88 -14.24
CA TYR A 108 -31.42 -0.23 -13.92
C TYR A 108 -32.23 -1.45 -13.50
N THR A 109 -32.19 -2.49 -14.32
CA THR A 109 -32.91 -3.76 -14.05
C THR A 109 -32.01 -4.81 -13.41
N TRP A 110 -30.71 -4.68 -13.57
CA TRP A 110 -29.73 -5.50 -12.89
C TRP A 110 -28.39 -4.75 -12.73
N VAL A 111 -27.88 -4.74 -11.48
CA VAL A 111 -26.58 -4.17 -11.11
C VAL A 111 -25.83 -5.23 -10.29
N PRO A 112 -24.57 -5.56 -10.63
CA PRO A 112 -23.79 -6.57 -9.92
C PRO A 112 -23.49 -6.13 -8.47
N ALA A 113 -23.35 -7.11 -7.59
CA ALA A 113 -22.93 -6.86 -6.21
C ALA A 113 -21.43 -6.56 -6.13
N ALA A 114 -21.01 -5.89 -5.07
CA ALA A 114 -19.59 -5.76 -4.74
C ALA A 114 -18.94 -7.15 -4.60
N GLY A 115 -17.73 -7.30 -5.12
CA GLY A 115 -17.01 -8.58 -5.19
C GLY A 115 -17.22 -9.36 -6.49
N THR A 116 -18.24 -9.04 -7.30
CA THR A 116 -18.44 -9.67 -8.61
C THR A 116 -17.26 -9.38 -9.53
N GLN A 117 -16.79 -10.40 -10.21
CA GLN A 117 -15.82 -10.29 -11.30
C GLN A 117 -16.57 -10.29 -12.63
N VAL A 118 -16.13 -9.48 -13.57
CA VAL A 118 -16.70 -9.33 -14.92
C VAL A 118 -15.55 -9.33 -15.90
N ASP A 119 -15.58 -10.30 -16.81
CA ASP A 119 -14.57 -10.41 -17.87
C ASP A 119 -14.93 -9.56 -19.10
N CYS A 120 -13.95 -9.37 -19.99
CA CYS A 120 -14.19 -8.69 -21.25
C CYS A 120 -15.27 -9.42 -22.07
N GLY A 121 -16.15 -8.69 -22.75
CA GLY A 121 -17.27 -9.28 -23.49
C GLY A 121 -18.44 -9.76 -22.64
N GLU A 122 -18.39 -9.61 -21.31
CA GLU A 122 -19.49 -9.99 -20.42
C GLU A 122 -20.45 -8.84 -20.12
N THR A 123 -21.65 -9.20 -19.65
CA THR A 123 -22.63 -8.22 -19.20
C THR A 123 -22.19 -7.59 -17.89
N LEU A 124 -21.94 -6.28 -17.90
CA LEU A 124 -21.54 -5.50 -16.75
C LEU A 124 -22.74 -5.09 -15.87
N TYR A 125 -23.85 -4.67 -16.50
CA TYR A 125 -25.14 -4.36 -15.84
C TYR A 125 -26.25 -4.38 -16.89
N LYS A 126 -27.52 -4.24 -16.48
CA LYS A 126 -28.66 -4.19 -17.40
C LYS A 126 -29.53 -2.94 -17.16
N VAL A 127 -29.92 -2.32 -18.28
CA VAL A 127 -30.89 -1.20 -18.31
C VAL A 127 -32.07 -1.65 -19.16
N ASP A 128 -33.30 -1.54 -18.63
CA ASP A 128 -34.54 -2.00 -19.27
C ASP A 128 -34.40 -3.44 -19.80
N GLN A 129 -33.76 -4.30 -18.98
CA GLN A 129 -33.40 -5.69 -19.26
C GLN A 129 -32.36 -5.91 -20.38
N LYS A 130 -31.94 -4.86 -21.10
CA LYS A 130 -30.88 -4.92 -22.11
C LYS A 130 -29.51 -4.90 -21.46
N PRO A 131 -28.57 -5.76 -21.88
CA PRO A 131 -27.22 -5.79 -21.33
C PRO A 131 -26.40 -4.59 -21.78
N VAL A 132 -25.60 -4.06 -20.86
CA VAL A 132 -24.47 -3.18 -21.16
C VAL A 132 -23.20 -3.99 -20.96
N ILE A 133 -22.42 -4.12 -22.03
CA ILE A 133 -21.30 -5.07 -22.12
C ILE A 133 -19.99 -4.37 -21.77
N LEU A 134 -19.09 -5.06 -21.05
CA LEU A 134 -17.74 -4.63 -20.79
C LEU A 134 -16.83 -4.94 -21.97
N PHE A 135 -16.19 -3.93 -22.54
CA PHE A 135 -15.10 -4.08 -23.49
C PHE A 135 -13.77 -3.64 -22.86
N CYS A 136 -12.70 -4.38 -23.18
CA CYS A 136 -11.39 -4.11 -22.61
C CYS A 136 -10.59 -3.15 -23.49
N GLY A 137 -10.51 -1.89 -23.06
CA GLY A 137 -9.81 -0.84 -23.77
C GLY A 137 -9.62 0.41 -22.92
N SER A 138 -8.61 1.22 -23.28
CA SER A 138 -8.28 2.46 -22.53
C SER A 138 -9.06 3.69 -23.01
N THR A 139 -9.76 3.60 -24.14
CA THR A 139 -10.56 4.68 -24.70
C THR A 139 -12.00 4.52 -24.26
N PRO A 140 -12.58 5.44 -23.47
CA PRO A 140 -13.98 5.36 -23.06
C PRO A 140 -14.95 5.40 -24.25
N ALA A 141 -16.14 4.81 -24.08
CA ALA A 141 -17.21 4.93 -25.06
C ALA A 141 -17.65 6.41 -25.22
N TYR A 142 -17.55 6.96 -26.40
CA TYR A 142 -17.91 8.36 -26.69
C TYR A 142 -18.78 8.52 -27.95
N ARG A 143 -18.98 7.44 -28.74
CA ARG A 143 -19.76 7.44 -29.98
C ARG A 143 -20.36 6.07 -30.23
N ASN A 144 -21.28 5.99 -31.18
CA ASN A 144 -21.72 4.74 -31.77
C ASN A 144 -20.59 4.16 -32.62
N LEU A 145 -20.48 2.83 -32.66
CA LEU A 145 -19.55 2.10 -33.51
C LEU A 145 -20.34 1.31 -34.58
N THR A 146 -20.06 1.61 -35.83
CA THR A 146 -20.70 1.00 -36.99
C THR A 146 -19.65 0.75 -38.05
N GLU A 147 -20.00 -0.05 -39.06
CA GLU A 147 -19.15 -0.30 -40.23
C GLU A 147 -18.65 1.03 -40.84
N GLY A 148 -17.37 1.04 -41.23
CA GLY A 148 -16.67 2.22 -41.72
C GLY A 148 -16.07 3.12 -40.67
N ASN A 149 -16.24 2.84 -39.36
CA ASN A 149 -15.57 3.61 -38.31
C ASN A 149 -14.13 3.15 -38.11
N ASP A 150 -13.25 4.10 -37.78
CA ASP A 150 -11.85 3.85 -37.44
C ASP A 150 -11.51 4.41 -36.09
N GLY A 151 -10.68 3.72 -35.29
CA GLY A 151 -10.18 4.23 -34.02
C GLY A 151 -9.69 3.20 -33.03
N LYS A 152 -9.14 3.68 -31.89
CA LYS A 152 -8.71 2.82 -30.79
C LYS A 152 -9.87 2.13 -30.07
N ASP A 153 -11.05 2.71 -30.12
CA ASP A 153 -12.30 2.14 -29.63
C ASP A 153 -12.71 0.92 -30.47
N VAL A 154 -12.56 0.99 -31.80
CA VAL A 154 -12.76 -0.15 -32.70
C VAL A 154 -11.69 -1.23 -32.46
N GLN A 155 -10.43 -0.86 -32.30
CA GLN A 155 -9.38 -1.82 -31.96
C GLN A 155 -9.69 -2.57 -30.67
N ALA A 156 -10.17 -1.88 -29.63
CA ALA A 156 -10.55 -2.50 -28.37
C ALA A 156 -11.73 -3.47 -28.54
N LEU A 157 -12.71 -3.10 -29.39
CA LEU A 157 -13.81 -3.97 -29.76
C LEU A 157 -13.28 -5.23 -30.47
N ASN A 158 -12.47 -5.09 -31.54
CA ASN A 158 -11.91 -6.20 -32.29
C ASN A 158 -11.07 -7.14 -31.39
N LYS A 159 -10.25 -6.58 -30.51
CA LYS A 159 -9.49 -7.37 -29.52
C LYS A 159 -10.39 -8.22 -28.62
N THR A 160 -11.47 -7.63 -28.14
CA THR A 160 -12.43 -8.34 -27.28
C THR A 160 -13.14 -9.43 -28.09
N LEU A 161 -13.62 -9.14 -29.29
CA LEU A 161 -14.34 -10.11 -30.14
C LEU A 161 -13.48 -11.33 -30.48
N VAL A 162 -12.21 -11.11 -30.84
CA VAL A 162 -11.27 -12.21 -31.14
C VAL A 162 -10.84 -12.92 -29.85
N GLY A 163 -10.57 -12.17 -28.78
CA GLY A 163 -10.14 -12.72 -27.49
C GLY A 163 -11.17 -13.65 -26.86
N GLU A 164 -12.46 -13.33 -27.04
CA GLU A 164 -13.60 -14.11 -26.54
C GLU A 164 -14.11 -15.16 -27.53
N GLY A 165 -13.43 -15.33 -28.70
CA GLY A 165 -13.72 -16.37 -29.67
C GLY A 165 -14.95 -16.13 -30.54
N TYR A 166 -15.41 -14.89 -30.71
CA TYR A 166 -16.49 -14.53 -31.64
C TYR A 166 -16.02 -14.41 -33.07
N ALA A 167 -14.72 -14.28 -33.31
CA ALA A 167 -14.06 -14.38 -34.60
C ALA A 167 -12.67 -15.00 -34.44
N ASP A 168 -12.20 -15.71 -35.49
CA ASP A 168 -10.82 -16.17 -35.53
C ASP A 168 -9.87 -15.04 -35.99
N ARG A 169 -8.59 -15.13 -35.62
CA ARG A 169 -7.57 -14.15 -36.02
C ARG A 169 -7.32 -14.10 -37.53
N SER A 170 -7.70 -15.14 -38.24
CA SER A 170 -7.64 -15.19 -39.72
C SER A 170 -8.79 -14.46 -40.39
N GLU A 171 -9.90 -14.27 -39.66
CA GLU A 171 -11.11 -13.59 -40.14
C GLU A 171 -11.10 -12.11 -39.74
N LEU A 172 -10.74 -11.82 -38.46
CA LEU A 172 -10.70 -10.48 -37.88
C LEU A 172 -9.34 -10.24 -37.24
N ASP A 173 -8.59 -9.25 -37.73
CA ASP A 173 -7.36 -8.80 -37.07
C ASP A 173 -7.69 -8.05 -35.76
N PRO A 174 -7.30 -8.59 -34.61
CA PRO A 174 -7.57 -7.94 -33.30
C PRO A 174 -6.86 -6.58 -33.16
N ASP A 175 -5.81 -6.33 -33.93
CA ASP A 175 -5.07 -5.06 -33.89
C ASP A 175 -5.58 -4.05 -34.91
N SER A 176 -6.55 -4.44 -35.78
CA SER A 176 -7.19 -3.52 -36.71
C SER A 176 -7.93 -2.39 -35.96
N HIS A 177 -7.77 -1.19 -36.46
CA HIS A 177 -8.50 -0.01 -36.02
C HIS A 177 -9.79 0.22 -36.85
N HIS A 178 -10.05 -0.62 -37.86
CA HIS A 178 -11.16 -0.49 -38.77
C HIS A 178 -12.33 -1.39 -38.36
N PHE A 179 -13.55 -0.85 -38.36
CA PHE A 179 -14.79 -1.60 -38.20
C PHE A 179 -15.27 -2.08 -39.59
N GLY A 180 -14.93 -3.29 -39.93
CA GLY A 180 -15.36 -3.93 -41.18
C GLY A 180 -16.59 -4.83 -41.02
N ALA A 181 -16.98 -5.50 -42.10
CA ALA A 181 -18.07 -6.46 -42.08
C ALA A 181 -17.78 -7.64 -41.14
N GLU A 182 -16.51 -8.05 -41.02
CA GLU A 182 -16.08 -9.11 -40.10
C GLU A 182 -16.28 -8.71 -38.63
N THR A 183 -16.02 -7.42 -38.31
CA THR A 183 -16.31 -6.86 -36.98
C THR A 183 -17.80 -6.89 -36.67
N ALA A 184 -18.64 -6.49 -37.66
CA ALA A 184 -20.09 -6.53 -37.53
C ALA A 184 -20.61 -7.94 -37.26
N GLN A 185 -20.17 -8.93 -38.04
CA GLN A 185 -20.56 -10.34 -37.86
C GLN A 185 -20.13 -10.90 -36.50
N ALA A 186 -18.91 -10.62 -36.09
CA ALA A 186 -18.41 -11.05 -34.76
C ALA A 186 -19.20 -10.39 -33.63
N LEU A 187 -19.58 -9.12 -33.80
CA LEU A 187 -20.40 -8.39 -32.83
C LEU A 187 -21.83 -8.94 -32.75
N GLU A 188 -22.43 -9.33 -33.89
CA GLU A 188 -23.74 -10.01 -33.90
C GLU A 188 -23.73 -11.31 -33.09
N LYS A 189 -22.67 -12.12 -33.20
CA LYS A 189 -22.49 -13.34 -32.39
C LYS A 189 -22.39 -13.03 -30.91
N LEU A 190 -21.66 -11.96 -30.52
CA LEU A 190 -21.59 -11.50 -29.16
C LEU A 190 -22.96 -11.01 -28.64
N GLN A 191 -23.68 -10.22 -29.46
CA GLN A 191 -24.99 -9.67 -29.10
C GLN A 191 -26.01 -10.80 -28.88
N ASP A 192 -26.08 -11.78 -29.77
CA ASP A 192 -26.92 -12.97 -29.62
C ASP A 192 -26.58 -13.75 -28.32
N LYS A 193 -25.28 -14.00 -28.09
CA LYS A 193 -24.80 -14.71 -26.90
C LYS A 193 -25.13 -14.02 -25.59
N ARG A 194 -25.27 -12.69 -25.59
CA ARG A 194 -25.53 -11.86 -24.41
C ARG A 194 -26.99 -11.41 -24.29
N ASP A 195 -27.91 -11.96 -25.09
CA ASP A 195 -29.33 -11.57 -25.13
C ASP A 195 -29.52 -10.06 -25.43
N ALA A 196 -28.63 -9.48 -26.25
CA ALA A 196 -28.73 -8.10 -26.73
C ALA A 196 -29.48 -8.03 -28.07
N ASP A 197 -29.87 -6.80 -28.48
CA ASP A 197 -30.41 -6.60 -29.86
C ASP A 197 -29.31 -6.90 -30.88
N VAL A 198 -29.53 -7.90 -31.74
CA VAL A 198 -28.56 -8.34 -32.77
C VAL A 198 -28.63 -7.36 -33.96
N THR A 199 -27.67 -6.47 -34.07
CA THR A 199 -27.69 -5.36 -35.04
C THR A 199 -26.37 -5.18 -35.77
N GLY A 200 -25.30 -5.87 -35.35
CA GLY A 200 -23.95 -5.72 -35.91
C GLY A 200 -23.36 -4.32 -35.68
N ARG A 201 -23.95 -3.51 -34.81
CA ARG A 201 -23.45 -2.19 -34.42
C ARG A 201 -23.52 -2.02 -32.92
N LEU A 202 -22.71 -1.13 -32.36
CA LEU A 202 -22.64 -0.89 -30.96
C LEU A 202 -23.06 0.57 -30.67
N ASP A 203 -24.28 0.76 -30.20
CA ASP A 203 -24.78 2.10 -29.87
C ASP A 203 -24.20 2.58 -28.54
N LEU A 204 -24.03 3.91 -28.42
CA LEU A 204 -23.58 4.53 -27.16
C LEU A 204 -24.57 4.22 -26.05
N GLY A 205 -24.06 3.63 -24.96
CA GLY A 205 -24.89 3.14 -23.86
C GLY A 205 -25.06 1.62 -23.83
N GLN A 206 -24.69 0.90 -24.89
CA GLN A 206 -24.66 -0.57 -24.90
C GLN A 206 -23.31 -1.16 -24.42
N ALA A 207 -22.29 -0.28 -24.26
CA ALA A 207 -20.95 -0.69 -23.89
C ALA A 207 -20.29 0.25 -22.87
N VAL A 208 -19.41 -0.33 -22.08
CA VAL A 208 -18.43 0.38 -21.25
C VAL A 208 -17.05 -0.13 -21.61
N PHE A 209 -16.10 0.77 -21.86
CA PHE A 209 -14.70 0.42 -22.13
C PHE A 209 -13.86 0.76 -20.92
N LEU A 210 -13.17 -0.24 -20.37
CA LEU A 210 -12.24 -0.12 -19.26
C LEU A 210 -10.98 -0.96 -19.51
N PRO A 211 -9.84 -0.70 -18.81
CA PRO A 211 -8.55 -1.25 -19.21
C PRO A 211 -8.40 -2.78 -19.22
N GLY A 212 -9.31 -3.53 -18.63
CA GLY A 212 -9.25 -4.99 -18.56
C GLY A 212 -10.41 -5.59 -17.78
N PRO A 213 -10.37 -6.88 -17.45
CA PRO A 213 -11.30 -7.53 -16.55
C PRO A 213 -11.42 -6.79 -15.22
N LEU A 214 -12.60 -6.76 -14.67
CA LEU A 214 -12.94 -5.95 -13.51
C LEU A 214 -13.41 -6.78 -12.33
N ARG A 215 -13.18 -6.24 -11.15
CA ARG A 215 -13.86 -6.63 -9.92
C ARG A 215 -14.63 -5.41 -9.39
N ILE A 216 -15.91 -5.58 -9.17
CA ILE A 216 -16.74 -4.51 -8.60
C ILE A 216 -16.32 -4.28 -7.15
N SER A 217 -15.78 -3.10 -6.85
CA SER A 217 -15.41 -2.72 -5.48
C SER A 217 -16.59 -2.14 -4.72
N LYS A 218 -17.47 -1.40 -5.42
CA LYS A 218 -18.64 -0.76 -4.81
C LYS A 218 -19.74 -0.54 -5.84
N ALA A 219 -20.97 -0.96 -5.54
CA ALA A 219 -22.16 -0.60 -6.30
C ALA A 219 -22.76 0.71 -5.73
N VAL A 220 -22.97 1.70 -6.61
CA VAL A 220 -23.59 2.98 -6.26
C VAL A 220 -25.05 3.00 -6.69
N ALA A 221 -25.34 2.56 -7.93
CA ALA A 221 -26.70 2.41 -8.43
C ALA A 221 -27.40 1.20 -7.80
N LYS A 222 -28.71 1.26 -7.75
CA LYS A 222 -29.60 0.16 -7.27
C LYS A 222 -30.60 -0.21 -8.34
N ASN A 223 -31.00 -1.49 -8.36
CA ASN A 223 -32.09 -1.96 -9.22
C ASN A 223 -33.35 -1.14 -8.99
N GLY A 224 -34.05 -0.81 -10.07
CA GLY A 224 -35.25 0.01 -10.05
C GLY A 224 -35.01 1.52 -10.06
N THR A 225 -33.75 2.00 -9.94
CA THR A 225 -33.45 3.43 -10.05
C THR A 225 -33.26 3.87 -11.50
N SER A 226 -33.50 5.16 -11.78
CA SER A 226 -33.37 5.73 -13.12
C SER A 226 -31.93 5.71 -13.61
N ALA A 227 -31.72 5.22 -14.80
CA ALA A 227 -30.45 5.23 -15.54
C ALA A 227 -30.38 6.47 -16.44
N GLY A 228 -29.30 7.25 -16.30
CA GLY A 228 -29.05 8.42 -17.13
C GLY A 228 -27.57 8.52 -17.51
N PRO A 229 -27.26 9.09 -18.69
CA PRO A 229 -25.89 9.26 -19.18
C PRO A 229 -25.03 10.09 -18.22
N GLY A 230 -23.72 9.78 -18.18
CA GLY A 230 -22.73 10.53 -17.42
C GLY A 230 -22.72 10.25 -15.91
N ARG A 231 -23.57 9.35 -15.42
CA ARG A 231 -23.58 9.00 -13.99
C ARG A 231 -22.64 7.84 -13.69
N SER A 232 -21.85 7.96 -12.64
CA SER A 232 -21.10 6.82 -12.08
C SER A 232 -22.07 5.90 -11.35
N ILE A 233 -22.08 4.62 -11.75
CA ILE A 233 -23.01 3.61 -11.23
C ILE A 233 -22.34 2.62 -10.30
N MET A 234 -21.04 2.45 -10.44
CA MET A 234 -20.23 1.60 -9.59
C MET A 234 -18.75 2.02 -9.67
N GLU A 235 -18.00 1.57 -8.71
CA GLU A 235 -16.54 1.65 -8.68
C GLU A 235 -15.99 0.24 -8.89
N ALA A 236 -14.94 0.12 -9.69
CA ALA A 236 -14.32 -1.16 -10.00
C ALA A 236 -12.80 -1.09 -9.83
N SER A 237 -12.18 -2.22 -9.58
CA SER A 237 -10.74 -2.45 -9.64
C SER A 237 -10.43 -3.46 -10.73
N SER A 238 -9.17 -3.67 -11.06
CA SER A 238 -8.78 -4.84 -11.84
C SER A 238 -8.94 -6.13 -11.02
N ASP A 239 -8.76 -7.26 -11.63
CA ASP A 239 -8.71 -8.58 -10.99
C ASP A 239 -7.34 -8.89 -10.34
N ARG A 240 -6.32 -8.03 -10.57
CA ARG A 240 -4.95 -8.25 -10.12
C ARG A 240 -4.73 -7.73 -8.69
N ARG A 241 -4.00 -8.50 -7.90
CA ARG A 241 -3.61 -8.14 -6.54
C ARG A 241 -2.41 -7.19 -6.52
N GLU A 242 -2.49 -6.19 -5.66
CA GLU A 242 -1.44 -5.19 -5.46
C GLU A 242 -1.36 -4.83 -3.97
N VAL A 243 -0.16 -4.57 -3.47
CA VAL A 243 0.02 -3.97 -2.15
C VAL A 243 0.42 -2.52 -2.31
N ILE A 244 -0.25 -1.64 -1.60
CA ILE A 244 0.02 -0.20 -1.57
C ILE A 244 0.64 0.13 -0.23
N VAL A 245 1.84 0.72 -0.26
CA VAL A 245 2.58 1.23 0.89
C VAL A 245 2.63 2.73 0.81
N LYS A 246 2.39 3.42 1.93
CA LYS A 246 2.60 4.87 2.05
C LYS A 246 4.00 5.09 2.61
N LEU A 247 4.97 5.32 1.73
CA LEU A 247 6.36 5.57 2.08
C LEU A 247 6.54 7.04 2.48
N ASP A 248 7.30 7.32 3.54
CA ASP A 248 7.69 8.69 3.87
C ASP A 248 8.53 9.29 2.73
N ALA A 249 8.26 10.55 2.38
CA ALA A 249 8.94 11.21 1.27
C ALA A 249 10.46 11.34 1.51
N SER A 250 10.92 11.36 2.76
CA SER A 250 12.35 11.37 3.12
C SER A 250 13.07 10.09 2.70
N GLN A 251 12.36 8.96 2.66
CA GLN A 251 12.89 7.64 2.29
C GLN A 251 12.81 7.34 0.78
N GLN A 252 12.30 8.27 -0.02
CA GLN A 252 12.10 8.07 -1.46
C GLN A 252 13.38 7.65 -2.20
N SER A 253 14.53 8.18 -1.79
CA SER A 253 15.84 7.89 -2.42
C SER A 253 16.32 6.46 -2.16
N GLU A 254 15.84 5.81 -1.11
CA GLU A 254 16.25 4.48 -0.69
C GLU A 254 15.54 3.38 -1.49
N VAL A 255 14.36 3.67 -2.04
CA VAL A 255 13.45 2.70 -2.67
C VAL A 255 13.39 2.93 -4.18
N LYS A 256 13.49 1.84 -4.96
CA LYS A 256 13.49 1.89 -6.42
C LYS A 256 12.50 0.89 -7.03
N LYS A 257 11.99 1.24 -8.22
CA LYS A 257 11.25 0.27 -9.02
C LYS A 257 12.12 -0.95 -9.31
N GLY A 258 11.58 -2.14 -9.06
CA GLY A 258 12.29 -3.42 -9.21
C GLY A 258 12.82 -3.98 -7.91
N ASP A 259 12.83 -3.24 -6.81
CA ASP A 259 13.27 -3.74 -5.51
C ASP A 259 12.40 -4.92 -5.07
N LEU A 260 13.06 -5.91 -4.47
CA LEU A 260 12.42 -7.11 -3.95
C LEU A 260 11.75 -6.79 -2.62
N VAL A 261 10.57 -7.37 -2.45
CA VAL A 261 9.75 -7.13 -1.27
C VAL A 261 9.28 -8.45 -0.68
N GLN A 262 9.39 -8.59 0.63
CA GLN A 262 8.73 -9.65 1.39
C GLN A 262 7.48 -9.06 2.06
N ILE A 263 6.36 -9.74 1.93
CA ILE A 263 5.06 -9.30 2.43
C ILE A 263 4.56 -10.32 3.43
N THR A 264 4.29 -9.89 4.65
CA THR A 264 3.67 -10.71 5.69
C THR A 264 2.17 -10.41 5.72
N LEU A 265 1.37 -11.44 5.46
CA LEU A 265 -0.08 -11.40 5.47
C LEU A 265 -0.64 -11.44 6.90
N PRO A 266 -1.92 -11.09 7.13
CA PRO A 266 -2.51 -11.11 8.48
C PRO A 266 -2.52 -12.47 9.17
N ASP A 267 -2.40 -13.55 8.43
CA ASP A 267 -2.31 -14.93 8.93
C ASP A 267 -0.86 -15.40 9.16
N ASN A 268 0.09 -14.48 9.19
CA ASN A 268 1.54 -14.67 9.33
C ASN A 268 2.20 -15.47 8.18
N ARG A 269 1.50 -15.78 7.11
CA ARG A 269 2.14 -16.30 5.90
C ARG A 269 2.90 -15.18 5.19
N THR A 270 4.01 -15.55 4.55
CA THR A 270 4.82 -14.61 3.77
C THR A 270 4.71 -14.91 2.29
N THR A 271 4.67 -13.87 1.49
CA THR A 271 4.75 -13.94 0.02
C THR A 271 5.72 -12.89 -0.49
N SER A 272 6.24 -13.09 -1.69
CA SER A 272 7.19 -12.16 -2.29
C SER A 272 6.53 -11.27 -3.33
N GLY A 273 7.05 -10.06 -3.47
CA GLY A 273 6.62 -9.08 -4.45
C GLY A 273 7.79 -8.31 -5.04
N VAL A 274 7.44 -7.39 -5.93
CA VAL A 274 8.38 -6.47 -6.57
C VAL A 274 7.72 -5.09 -6.64
N ILE A 275 8.47 -4.04 -6.36
CA ILE A 275 8.00 -2.67 -6.55
C ILE A 275 7.76 -2.44 -8.05
N SER A 276 6.50 -2.29 -8.43
CA SER A 276 6.08 -2.09 -9.82
C SER A 276 6.15 -0.62 -10.23
N ARG A 277 5.78 0.29 -9.31
CA ARG A 277 5.80 1.74 -9.53
C ARG A 277 5.85 2.49 -8.21
N ILE A 278 6.35 3.72 -8.27
CA ILE A 278 6.35 4.68 -7.18
C ILE A 278 5.54 5.88 -7.66
N GLY A 279 4.55 6.31 -6.88
CA GLY A 279 3.76 7.49 -7.21
C GLY A 279 4.59 8.76 -7.08
N THR A 280 4.24 9.77 -7.86
CA THR A 280 4.92 11.07 -7.86
C THR A 280 4.16 12.14 -7.07
N VAL A 281 2.90 11.85 -6.71
CA VAL A 281 2.05 12.78 -5.97
C VAL A 281 2.20 12.52 -4.49
N VAL A 282 2.72 13.51 -3.78
CA VAL A 282 2.83 13.50 -2.33
C VAL A 282 1.46 13.79 -1.73
N THR A 283 0.98 12.89 -0.88
CA THR A 283 -0.24 13.12 -0.10
C THR A 283 0.14 13.44 1.35
N SER A 284 -0.29 14.60 1.84
CA SER A 284 -0.19 14.92 3.26
C SER A 284 -1.41 14.37 4.00
N SER A 285 -1.19 13.40 4.87
CA SER A 285 -2.25 12.86 5.73
C SER A 285 -2.34 13.69 7.01
N GLY A 286 -3.50 14.35 7.18
CA GLY A 286 -3.93 14.96 8.44
C GLY A 286 -3.44 16.38 8.68
N LYS A 287 -4.37 17.34 8.62
CA LYS A 287 -4.26 18.58 9.40
C LYS A 287 -4.59 18.23 10.85
N ASN A 288 -3.59 17.87 11.63
CA ASN A 288 -3.66 18.11 13.07
C ASN A 288 -3.33 19.58 13.30
N ASP A 289 -3.95 20.21 14.29
CA ASP A 289 -3.75 21.62 14.70
C ASP A 289 -2.29 22.05 14.95
N SER A 290 -1.34 21.10 14.87
CA SER A 290 0.11 21.29 15.05
C SER A 290 0.92 21.38 13.76
N GLY A 291 0.31 21.37 12.57
CA GLY A 291 0.98 21.71 11.30
C GLY A 291 1.99 20.70 10.72
N THR A 292 2.22 19.55 11.34
CA THR A 292 3.14 18.50 10.86
C THR A 292 2.39 17.30 10.29
N GLY A 293 1.87 17.43 9.10
CA GLY A 293 1.43 16.27 8.30
C GLY A 293 2.65 15.60 7.67
N SER A 294 2.84 14.29 7.87
CA SER A 294 3.89 13.57 7.17
C SER A 294 3.53 13.50 5.67
N ALA A 295 4.49 13.90 4.84
CA ALA A 295 4.41 13.80 3.40
C ALA A 295 4.70 12.36 2.99
N THR A 296 3.75 11.67 2.35
CA THR A 296 3.92 10.28 1.93
C THR A 296 3.73 10.10 0.44
N LEU A 297 4.44 9.15 -0.14
CA LEU A 297 4.34 8.71 -1.53
C LEU A 297 3.78 7.30 -1.59
N PRO A 298 2.81 7.00 -2.46
CA PRO A 298 2.33 5.66 -2.65
C PRO A 298 3.36 4.82 -3.42
N VAL A 299 3.74 3.69 -2.85
CA VAL A 299 4.56 2.66 -3.48
C VAL A 299 3.67 1.45 -3.76
N TYR A 300 3.67 1.01 -5.00
CA TYR A 300 2.83 -0.07 -5.49
C TYR A 300 3.67 -1.32 -5.72
N ILE A 301 3.25 -2.42 -5.13
CA ILE A 301 3.97 -3.69 -5.13
C ILE A 301 3.10 -4.76 -5.79
N THR A 302 3.62 -5.37 -6.84
CA THR A 302 2.97 -6.51 -7.49
C THR A 302 3.45 -7.80 -6.83
N LEU A 303 2.51 -8.66 -6.44
CA LEU A 303 2.82 -9.96 -5.87
C LEU A 303 3.35 -10.90 -6.95
N LYS A 304 4.40 -11.67 -6.65
CA LYS A 304 4.89 -12.73 -7.55
C LYS A 304 3.94 -13.93 -7.59
N HIS A 305 3.29 -14.20 -6.47
CA HIS A 305 2.32 -15.28 -6.32
C HIS A 305 0.98 -14.73 -5.81
N PRO A 306 0.13 -14.15 -6.70
CA PRO A 306 -1.12 -13.51 -6.28
C PRO A 306 -2.10 -14.44 -5.54
N LYS A 307 -2.02 -15.77 -5.80
CA LYS A 307 -2.86 -16.78 -5.15
C LYS A 307 -2.57 -16.92 -3.64
N ASP A 308 -1.37 -16.57 -3.18
CA ASP A 308 -1.01 -16.63 -1.76
C ASP A 308 -1.86 -15.65 -0.92
N ALA A 309 -2.32 -14.57 -1.53
CA ALA A 309 -3.20 -13.59 -0.90
C ALA A 309 -4.62 -14.11 -0.64
N GLY A 310 -4.98 -15.27 -1.18
CA GLY A 310 -6.28 -15.89 -0.99
C GLY A 310 -7.43 -14.97 -1.42
N THR A 311 -8.45 -14.83 -0.56
CA THR A 311 -9.63 -13.97 -0.79
C THR A 311 -9.52 -12.61 -0.11
N LEU A 312 -8.39 -12.29 0.52
CA LEU A 312 -8.20 -11.05 1.26
C LEU A 312 -8.34 -9.82 0.36
N ASP A 313 -9.03 -8.80 0.85
CA ASP A 313 -9.21 -7.51 0.21
C ASP A 313 -9.20 -6.42 1.28
N GLN A 314 -8.58 -5.25 0.98
CA GLN A 314 -8.37 -4.16 1.94
C GLN A 314 -7.70 -4.63 3.24
N ALA A 315 -6.82 -5.65 3.14
CA ALA A 315 -6.17 -6.25 4.30
C ALA A 315 -4.85 -5.53 4.66
N PRO A 316 -4.62 -5.23 5.95
CA PRO A 316 -3.34 -4.68 6.40
C PRO A 316 -2.25 -5.75 6.28
N VAL A 317 -1.08 -5.38 5.78
CA VAL A 317 0.08 -6.25 5.63
C VAL A 317 1.35 -5.54 6.11
N GLN A 318 2.35 -6.33 6.53
CA GLN A 318 3.69 -5.82 6.79
C GLN A 318 4.56 -6.06 5.56
N VAL A 319 5.33 -5.07 5.21
CA VAL A 319 6.11 -5.04 3.98
C VAL A 319 7.55 -4.74 4.33
N GLN A 320 8.45 -5.64 3.96
CA GLN A 320 9.88 -5.49 4.11
C GLN A 320 10.50 -5.31 2.73
N ILE A 321 11.02 -4.11 2.45
CA ILE A 321 11.60 -3.72 1.17
C ILE A 321 13.11 -3.89 1.27
N THR A 322 13.73 -4.65 0.38
CA THR A 322 15.19 -4.75 0.26
C THR A 322 15.68 -3.64 -0.65
N THR A 323 16.32 -2.61 -0.07
CA THR A 323 16.69 -1.37 -0.76
C THR A 323 18.13 -1.35 -1.28
N GLY A 324 18.94 -2.28 -0.86
CA GLY A 324 20.32 -2.43 -1.30
C GLY A 324 20.85 -3.80 -0.92
N GLY A 325 21.91 -4.24 -1.57
CA GLY A 325 22.55 -5.49 -1.23
C GLY A 325 23.95 -5.60 -1.79
N VAL A 326 24.85 -6.15 -0.97
CA VAL A 326 26.21 -6.56 -1.36
C VAL A 326 26.30 -8.05 -1.12
N LYS A 327 26.76 -8.79 -2.11
CA LYS A 327 26.82 -10.28 -2.02
C LYS A 327 27.97 -10.79 -1.16
N ASP A 328 29.02 -10.00 -1.05
CA ASP A 328 30.28 -10.40 -0.42
C ASP A 328 30.88 -9.24 0.37
N ALA A 329 30.28 -9.00 1.53
CA ALA A 329 30.67 -7.93 2.45
C ALA A 329 31.41 -8.48 3.65
N LEU A 330 32.43 -7.75 4.14
CA LEU A 330 32.91 -7.95 5.52
C LEU A 330 31.96 -7.23 6.45
N ILE A 331 31.39 -7.96 7.39
CA ILE A 331 30.28 -7.53 8.25
C ILE A 331 30.73 -7.56 9.70
N VAL A 332 30.48 -6.45 10.41
CA VAL A 332 30.71 -6.36 11.86
C VAL A 332 29.45 -5.86 12.55
N PRO A 333 29.22 -6.17 13.83
CA PRO A 333 28.19 -5.50 14.62
C PRO A 333 28.46 -4.00 14.69
N VAL A 334 27.42 -3.16 14.61
CA VAL A 334 27.54 -1.70 14.72
C VAL A 334 28.21 -1.31 16.05
N THR A 335 28.00 -2.10 17.10
CA THR A 335 28.61 -1.90 18.44
C THR A 335 30.13 -2.10 18.47
N ALA A 336 30.74 -2.69 17.43
CA ALA A 336 32.20 -2.82 17.29
C ALA A 336 32.86 -1.55 16.73
N LEU A 337 32.09 -0.58 16.25
CA LEU A 337 32.60 0.65 15.65
C LEU A 337 33.10 1.64 16.71
N ILE A 338 34.28 2.18 16.49
CA ILE A 338 34.91 3.21 17.32
C ILE A 338 35.10 4.45 16.46
N GLY A 339 34.60 5.60 16.92
CA GLY A 339 34.85 6.89 16.27
C GLY A 339 36.30 7.35 16.51
N GLN A 340 36.95 7.87 15.48
CA GLN A 340 38.32 8.41 15.58
C GLN A 340 38.32 9.92 15.79
N ALA A 341 39.28 10.42 16.60
CA ALA A 341 39.39 11.85 16.93
C ALA A 341 39.63 12.76 15.72
N GLY A 342 40.15 12.22 14.62
CA GLY A 342 40.34 12.91 13.32
C GLY A 342 39.20 12.77 12.32
N GLY A 343 38.09 12.14 12.73
CA GLY A 343 37.00 11.74 11.84
C GLY A 343 37.20 10.32 11.28
N GLY A 344 36.09 9.69 10.88
CA GLY A 344 36.08 8.29 10.42
C GLY A 344 35.87 7.30 11.54
N TYR A 345 35.94 6.00 11.16
CA TYR A 345 35.63 4.88 12.04
C TYR A 345 36.78 3.87 12.04
N ALA A 346 36.88 3.13 13.11
CA ALA A 346 37.81 2.02 13.28
C ALA A 346 37.11 0.85 14.01
N VAL A 347 37.71 -0.32 13.94
CA VAL A 347 37.36 -1.46 14.78
C VAL A 347 38.61 -1.90 15.56
N GLU A 348 38.39 -2.40 16.76
CA GLU A 348 39.46 -2.96 17.59
C GLU A 348 39.50 -4.47 17.38
N VAL A 349 40.59 -4.95 16.79
CA VAL A 349 40.79 -6.39 16.44
C VAL A 349 41.68 -7.02 17.47
N ALA A 350 41.26 -8.15 18.02
CA ALA A 350 42.06 -8.96 18.94
C ALA A 350 43.26 -9.61 18.18
N ALA A 351 44.49 -9.36 18.66
CA ALA A 351 45.71 -9.87 18.11
C ALA A 351 46.25 -11.04 18.95
N GLY A 352 45.77 -12.26 18.67
CA GLY A 352 46.33 -13.51 19.28
C GLY A 352 45.99 -13.75 20.74
N GLU A 353 46.59 -14.80 21.31
CA GLU A 353 46.47 -15.13 22.73
C GLU A 353 47.29 -14.15 23.56
N GLY A 354 46.62 -13.43 24.48
CA GLY A 354 47.28 -12.48 25.38
C GLY A 354 46.60 -11.12 25.53
N GLY A 355 45.39 -10.93 25.00
CA GLY A 355 44.58 -9.71 25.21
C GLY A 355 45.12 -8.46 24.52
N ARG A 356 46.06 -8.60 23.58
CA ARG A 356 46.55 -7.49 22.75
C ARG A 356 45.52 -7.20 21.67
N THR A 357 45.25 -5.93 21.47
CA THR A 357 44.35 -5.49 20.43
C THR A 357 45.04 -4.51 19.48
N ARG A 358 44.57 -4.40 18.26
CA ARG A 358 45.00 -3.36 17.30
C ARG A 358 43.80 -2.62 16.77
N ILE A 359 43.93 -1.32 16.63
CA ILE A 359 42.89 -0.47 16.02
C ILE A 359 43.11 -0.50 14.51
N VAL A 360 42.08 -0.88 13.77
CA VAL A 360 42.07 -0.94 12.30
C VAL A 360 41.09 0.11 11.77
N PRO A 361 41.57 1.12 11.04
CA PRO A 361 40.68 2.08 10.37
C PRO A 361 39.82 1.38 9.34
N VAL A 362 38.52 1.73 9.30
CA VAL A 362 37.57 1.14 8.37
C VAL A 362 36.72 2.21 7.70
N THR A 363 36.33 1.95 6.46
CA THR A 363 35.31 2.71 5.75
C THR A 363 34.00 1.96 5.85
N LEU A 364 32.94 2.67 6.22
CA LEU A 364 31.59 2.09 6.34
C LEU A 364 30.93 2.03 4.98
N GLY A 365 30.22 0.94 4.73
CA GLY A 365 29.36 0.73 3.59
C GLY A 365 27.89 0.63 4.00
N LEU A 366 27.24 -0.44 3.57
CA LEU A 366 25.83 -0.68 3.80
C LEU A 366 25.54 -0.99 5.28
N PHE A 367 24.46 -0.41 5.80
CA PHE A 367 23.93 -0.70 7.14
C PHE A 367 22.71 -1.63 7.03
N ASP A 368 22.67 -2.59 7.93
CA ASP A 368 21.50 -3.41 8.21
C ASP A 368 21.00 -3.05 9.61
N ASP A 369 20.06 -2.12 9.65
CA ASP A 369 19.55 -1.57 10.92
C ASP A 369 18.70 -2.60 11.68
N ALA A 370 18.12 -3.58 10.97
CA ALA A 370 17.28 -4.60 11.57
C ALA A 370 18.09 -5.56 12.45
N ASP A 371 19.28 -5.94 11.98
CA ASP A 371 20.18 -6.87 12.68
C ASP A 371 21.36 -6.15 13.38
N GLY A 372 21.42 -4.81 13.32
CA GLY A 372 22.48 -4.02 13.91
C GLY A 372 23.87 -4.35 13.35
N ARG A 373 23.96 -4.58 12.04
CA ARG A 373 25.19 -4.96 11.33
C ARG A 373 25.56 -3.90 10.31
N VAL A 374 26.88 -3.81 10.01
CA VAL A 374 27.39 -2.84 9.04
C VAL A 374 28.48 -3.50 8.19
N GLN A 375 28.46 -3.17 6.89
CA GLN A 375 29.55 -3.48 5.99
C GLN A 375 30.74 -2.59 6.31
N VAL A 376 31.92 -3.20 6.41
CA VAL A 376 33.20 -2.48 6.57
C VAL A 376 34.18 -2.86 5.48
N SER A 377 35.03 -1.90 5.11
CA SER A 377 36.16 -2.11 4.22
C SER A 377 37.41 -1.58 4.90
N GLY A 378 38.48 -2.38 4.93
CA GLY A 378 39.74 -2.05 5.60
C GLY A 378 40.69 -3.23 5.64
N ALA A 379 41.76 -3.15 6.43
CA ALA A 379 42.72 -4.23 6.62
C ALA A 379 42.18 -5.29 7.60
N LEU A 380 41.02 -5.89 7.21
CA LEU A 380 40.28 -6.92 7.94
C LEU A 380 40.11 -8.16 7.06
N SER A 381 40.03 -9.33 7.72
CA SER A 381 39.72 -10.59 7.08
C SER A 381 38.52 -11.26 7.74
N ALA A 382 37.87 -12.13 7.01
CA ALA A 382 36.82 -12.98 7.60
C ALA A 382 37.38 -13.78 8.77
N ASN A 383 36.61 -13.93 9.85
CA ASN A 383 36.93 -14.54 11.12
C ASN A 383 37.91 -13.77 12.03
N ASP A 384 38.38 -12.55 11.65
CA ASP A 384 39.02 -11.65 12.60
C ASP A 384 38.05 -11.40 13.77
N ARG A 385 38.59 -11.34 14.99
CA ARG A 385 37.79 -11.10 16.18
C ARG A 385 37.81 -9.63 16.56
N VAL A 386 36.66 -8.97 16.51
CA VAL A 386 36.47 -7.55 16.90
C VAL A 386 35.92 -7.44 18.30
N VAL A 387 36.37 -6.46 19.04
CA VAL A 387 35.91 -6.16 20.39
C VAL A 387 34.54 -5.48 20.33
N VAL A 388 33.61 -6.01 21.13
CA VAL A 388 32.28 -5.43 21.32
C VAL A 388 31.98 -5.27 22.81
N PRO A 389 31.15 -4.31 23.23
CA PRO A 389 30.68 -4.23 24.60
C PRO A 389 29.97 -5.54 24.99
N SER A 390 30.23 -6.07 26.18
CA SER A 390 29.41 -7.16 26.73
C SER A 390 28.08 -6.59 27.19
N THR A 391 27.00 -7.17 26.74
CA THR A 391 25.63 -6.90 27.22
C THR A 391 25.38 -7.58 28.55
#